data_41cfd304c167ede4b7ceaacd76d602f5
#
_entry.id   41cfd304c167ede4b7ceaacd76d602f5
#
_cell.length_a   1.000
_cell.length_b   1.000
_cell.length_c   1.000
_cell.angle_alpha   90.00
_cell.angle_beta   90.00
_cell.angle_gamma   90.00
#
_symmetry.space_group_name_H-M   'P 1'
#
loop_
_entity.id
_entity.type
_entity.pdbx_description
1 polymer ?
#
loop_
_entity_poly.entity_id
_entity_poly.type
_entity_poly.pdbx_seq_one_letter_code
_entity_poly.pdbx_strand_id
1 'polypeptide(L)'
;MKNLFIIMMLLYASFLSGQIRNINENPFDDALRSEADKLLTEWMDTFSTYQCNNPNPALNGGILCPACARMHGRIGDAVLPLMYLAEKTGNNKYLHGAKRLMAWMENVHRPDGSWMNDVHVSDWNGTTVFASIALYEALHYHGHLLDDSTRNHWKQQLLQAGEFMINNPFIYSRKREGMRNMNINYSASATYALYAIGELCNRPDFKKEAQEIAADIKSYFTKNECFLYGEGPNINSATRNGCFPTDLLYNVEESLPNMAYYAAMANDKELLSLVECSMNTHLEFMLPDGAWDNSWGTRNFKWTYW
;
A
#
# COMPACT_ATOMS: atom_id res chain seq x y z
N MET A 1 -23.25 8.47 -5.33
CA MET A 1 -22.20 8.05 -4.39
C MET A 1 -21.53 6.72 -4.76
N LYS A 2 -22.24 5.64 -5.18
CA LYS A 2 -21.63 4.39 -5.70
C LYS A 2 -20.55 4.63 -6.79
N ASN A 3 -20.70 5.67 -7.60
CA ASN A 3 -19.73 6.03 -8.66
C ASN A 3 -18.46 6.73 -8.13
N LEU A 4 -18.46 7.23 -6.89
CA LEU A 4 -17.38 8.04 -6.34
C LEU A 4 -16.12 7.21 -6.05
N PHE A 5 -16.32 5.98 -5.58
CA PHE A 5 -15.22 5.08 -5.19
C PHE A 5 -14.59 4.37 -6.41
N ILE A 6 -15.42 3.98 -7.38
CA ILE A 6 -14.91 3.48 -8.69
C ILE A 6 -14.04 4.55 -9.35
N ILE A 7 -14.41 5.80 -9.20
CA ILE A 7 -13.67 6.96 -9.74
C ILE A 7 -12.35 7.17 -8.98
N MET A 8 -12.28 6.98 -7.66
CA MET A 8 -11.00 7.05 -6.94
C MET A 8 -10.02 5.97 -7.38
N MET A 9 -10.47 4.73 -7.59
CA MET A 9 -9.62 3.67 -8.15
C MET A 9 -9.24 3.93 -9.63
N LEU A 10 -10.15 4.43 -10.45
CA LEU A 10 -9.88 4.78 -11.83
C LEU A 10 -9.01 6.03 -11.97
N LEU A 11 -9.08 6.97 -11.04
CA LEU A 11 -8.22 8.15 -11.00
C LEU A 11 -6.79 7.79 -10.66
N TYR A 12 -6.57 6.87 -9.73
CA TYR A 12 -5.24 6.33 -9.45
C TYR A 12 -4.70 5.51 -10.64
N ALA A 13 -5.53 4.70 -11.31
CA ALA A 13 -5.13 3.96 -12.51
C ALA A 13 -4.78 4.86 -13.71
N SER A 14 -5.37 6.06 -13.83
CA SER A 14 -5.04 7.01 -14.89
C SER A 14 -3.69 7.71 -14.70
N PHE A 15 -3.11 7.69 -13.50
CA PHE A 15 -1.72 8.09 -13.29
C PHE A 15 -0.71 7.04 -13.80
N LEU A 16 -1.13 5.77 -13.93
CA LEU A 16 -0.24 4.66 -14.30
C LEU A 16 0.07 4.54 -15.79
N SER A 17 -0.65 5.23 -16.66
CA SER A 17 -0.37 5.11 -18.09
C SER A 17 -0.24 6.46 -18.76
N GLY A 18 0.98 6.83 -19.10
CA GLY A 18 1.27 7.85 -20.10
C GLY A 18 0.71 7.48 -21.49
N GLN A 19 -0.13 6.44 -21.60
CA GLN A 19 -0.76 5.96 -22.84
C GLN A 19 -2.29 5.85 -22.81
N ILE A 20 -2.97 6.08 -21.67
CA ILE A 20 -4.44 6.22 -21.69
C ILE A 20 -4.80 7.71 -21.79
N ARG A 21 -4.36 8.33 -22.85
CA ARG A 21 -4.94 9.60 -23.33
C ARG A 21 -6.14 9.25 -24.20
N ASN A 22 -7.31 9.20 -23.60
CA ASN A 22 -8.66 9.42 -24.17
C ASN A 22 -9.76 8.95 -23.21
N ILE A 23 -9.60 9.22 -21.91
CA ILE A 23 -10.77 9.32 -21.05
C ILE A 23 -11.25 10.77 -21.27
N ASN A 24 -12.45 10.95 -21.79
CA ASN A 24 -13.09 12.26 -21.86
C ASN A 24 -12.96 12.91 -20.49
N GLU A 25 -12.28 14.06 -20.41
CA GLU A 25 -12.13 14.81 -19.17
C GLU A 25 -13.53 15.09 -18.63
N ASN A 26 -13.90 14.38 -17.56
CA ASN A 26 -15.18 14.56 -16.92
C ASN A 26 -15.02 15.67 -15.86
N PRO A 27 -15.75 16.79 -15.97
CA PRO A 27 -15.67 17.87 -14.97
C PRO A 27 -15.90 17.41 -13.53
N PHE A 28 -16.64 16.30 -13.36
CA PHE A 28 -16.85 15.67 -12.07
C PHE A 28 -15.56 15.06 -11.50
N ASP A 29 -14.70 14.51 -12.34
CA ASP A 29 -13.41 13.94 -11.91
C ASP A 29 -12.46 15.04 -11.42
N ASP A 30 -12.49 16.21 -12.04
CA ASP A 30 -11.68 17.36 -11.61
C ASP A 30 -12.14 17.93 -10.26
N ALA A 31 -13.45 18.02 -10.05
CA ALA A 31 -14.00 18.47 -8.77
C ALA A 31 -13.67 17.50 -7.63
N LEU A 32 -13.80 16.19 -7.88
CA LEU A 32 -13.45 15.16 -6.91
C LEU A 32 -11.95 15.18 -6.60
N ARG A 33 -11.12 15.29 -7.63
CA ARG A 33 -9.66 15.37 -7.48
C ARG A 33 -9.25 16.59 -6.67
N SER A 34 -9.88 17.74 -6.94
CA SER A 34 -9.63 18.97 -6.19
C SER A 34 -10.01 18.85 -4.72
N GLU A 35 -11.13 18.20 -4.40
CA GLU A 35 -11.53 17.98 -3.01
C GLU A 35 -10.62 16.97 -2.32
N ALA A 36 -10.19 15.90 -3.00
CA ALA A 36 -9.23 14.95 -2.47
C ALA A 36 -7.86 15.63 -2.18
N ASP A 37 -7.38 16.48 -3.09
CA ASP A 37 -6.14 17.23 -2.90
C ASP A 37 -6.22 18.19 -1.70
N LYS A 38 -7.35 18.85 -1.53
CA LYS A 38 -7.60 19.72 -0.38
C LYS A 38 -7.56 18.92 0.93
N LEU A 39 -8.31 17.82 0.99
CA LEU A 39 -8.35 16.95 2.15
C LEU A 39 -6.97 16.37 2.47
N LEU A 40 -6.24 15.90 1.46
CA LEU A 40 -4.86 15.40 1.62
C LEU A 40 -3.93 16.49 2.16
N THR A 41 -4.08 17.73 1.68
CA THR A 41 -3.29 18.86 2.16
C THR A 41 -3.56 19.13 3.64
N GLU A 42 -4.83 19.18 4.04
CA GLU A 42 -5.24 19.37 5.43
C GLU A 42 -4.70 18.27 6.35
N TRP A 43 -4.78 17.01 5.90
CA TRP A 43 -4.24 15.87 6.64
C TRP A 43 -2.73 15.95 6.79
N MET A 44 -2.01 16.22 5.69
CA MET A 44 -0.55 16.25 5.72
C MET A 44 0.01 17.48 6.44
N ASP A 45 -0.71 18.59 6.45
CA ASP A 45 -0.36 19.74 7.27
C ASP A 45 -0.49 19.41 8.76
N THR A 46 -1.59 18.79 9.15
CA THR A 46 -1.81 18.32 10.53
C THR A 46 -0.75 17.26 10.91
N PHE A 47 -0.57 16.25 10.06
CA PHE A 47 0.42 15.19 10.26
C PHE A 47 1.84 15.75 10.44
N SER A 48 2.22 16.76 9.66
CA SER A 48 3.53 17.41 9.75
C SER A 48 3.76 18.10 11.10
N THR A 49 2.70 18.49 11.83
CA THR A 49 2.84 19.05 13.19
C THR A 49 3.33 18.01 14.21
N TYR A 50 3.11 16.73 13.95
CA TYR A 50 3.60 15.63 14.78
C TYR A 50 5.00 15.14 14.39
N GLN A 51 5.59 15.71 13.33
CA GLN A 51 6.95 15.36 12.94
C GLN A 51 7.96 15.96 13.92
N CYS A 52 8.70 15.07 14.59
CA CYS A 52 9.66 15.48 15.61
C CYS A 52 10.81 16.32 15.03
N ASN A 53 11.05 17.44 15.67
CA ASN A 53 12.24 18.24 15.48
C ASN A 53 13.09 18.18 16.76
N ASN A 54 14.03 17.23 16.79
CA ASN A 54 14.80 16.92 17.97
C ASN A 54 16.28 16.69 17.59
N PRO A 55 17.26 17.18 18.36
CA PRO A 55 18.66 16.93 18.08
C PRO A 55 19.06 15.44 18.19
N ASN A 56 18.27 14.62 18.89
CA ASN A 56 18.50 13.18 18.95
C ASN A 56 18.08 12.52 17.64
N PRO A 57 19.01 11.89 16.87
CA PRO A 57 18.69 11.24 15.60
C PRO A 57 17.62 10.14 15.70
N ALA A 58 17.53 9.47 16.85
CA ALA A 58 16.51 8.44 17.07
C ALA A 58 15.07 8.97 17.08
N LEU A 59 14.90 10.28 17.21
CA LEU A 59 13.60 10.94 17.24
C LEU A 59 13.41 11.88 16.03
N ASN A 60 14.49 12.48 15.54
CA ASN A 60 14.43 13.53 14.55
C ASN A 60 13.85 13.04 13.21
N GLY A 61 12.80 13.70 12.74
CA GLY A 61 12.12 13.35 11.49
C GLY A 61 11.06 12.29 11.61
N GLY A 62 11.05 11.52 12.71
CA GLY A 62 9.97 10.58 13.00
C GLY A 62 8.66 11.29 13.30
N ILE A 63 7.56 10.59 13.15
CA ILE A 63 6.23 11.14 13.41
C ILE A 63 5.63 10.43 14.61
N LEU A 64 5.25 11.22 15.59
CA LEU A 64 4.64 10.72 16.80
C LEU A 64 3.16 10.42 16.55
N CYS A 65 2.77 9.16 16.71
CA CYS A 65 1.37 8.77 16.63
C CYS A 65 0.58 9.43 17.78
N PRO A 66 -0.44 10.25 17.50
CA PRO A 66 -1.21 10.91 18.55
C PRO A 66 -2.05 9.96 19.38
N ALA A 67 -2.40 8.79 18.84
CA ALA A 67 -3.25 7.82 19.53
C ALA A 67 -2.50 7.00 20.59
N CYS A 68 -1.21 6.64 20.33
CA CYS A 68 -0.44 5.78 21.23
C CYS A 68 0.86 6.40 21.73
N ALA A 69 1.18 7.64 21.33
CA ALA A 69 2.41 8.36 21.67
C ALA A 69 3.71 7.58 21.34
N ARG A 70 3.69 6.82 20.24
CA ARG A 70 4.83 6.06 19.74
C ARG A 70 5.16 6.44 18.30
N MET A 71 6.38 6.18 17.89
CA MET A 71 6.80 6.24 16.49
C MET A 71 6.79 4.83 15.91
N HIS A 72 6.10 4.67 14.80
CA HIS A 72 5.95 3.37 14.13
C HIS A 72 6.59 3.40 12.74
N GLY A 73 7.17 2.28 12.30
CA GLY A 73 7.73 2.14 10.95
C GLY A 73 6.69 2.34 9.83
N ARG A 74 5.40 2.08 10.11
CA ARG A 74 4.29 2.37 9.15
C ARG A 74 4.17 3.85 8.80
N ILE A 75 4.73 4.76 9.56
CA ILE A 75 4.76 6.19 9.19
C ILE A 75 5.56 6.45 7.91
N GLY A 76 6.43 5.54 7.50
CA GLY A 76 7.14 5.59 6.22
C GLY A 76 6.22 5.73 5.02
N ASP A 77 4.99 5.22 5.11
CA ASP A 77 3.98 5.33 4.05
C ASP A 77 3.67 6.80 3.70
N ALA A 78 3.89 7.74 4.63
CA ALA A 78 3.70 9.17 4.40
C ALA A 78 4.73 9.82 3.47
N VAL A 79 5.77 9.11 3.04
CA VAL A 79 6.75 9.65 2.08
C VAL A 79 6.07 10.02 0.76
N LEU A 80 5.16 9.19 0.28
CA LEU A 80 4.45 9.44 -0.98
C LEU A 80 3.60 10.72 -0.95
N PRO A 81 2.63 10.89 -0.03
CA PRO A 81 1.81 12.10 0.01
C PRO A 81 2.64 13.37 0.28
N LEU A 82 3.72 13.28 1.03
CA LEU A 82 4.65 14.41 1.21
C LEU A 82 5.34 14.79 -0.11
N MET A 83 5.85 13.82 -0.86
CA MET A 83 6.49 14.07 -2.16
C MET A 83 5.48 14.60 -3.19
N TYR A 84 4.27 14.03 -3.22
CA TYR A 84 3.18 14.51 -4.06
C TYR A 84 2.85 15.98 -3.80
N LEU A 85 2.65 16.37 -2.54
CA LEU A 85 2.34 17.75 -2.18
C LEU A 85 3.51 18.70 -2.40
N ALA A 86 4.75 18.22 -2.27
CA ALA A 86 5.92 19.01 -2.62
C ALA A 86 5.90 19.43 -4.10
N GLU A 87 5.59 18.49 -5.00
CA GLU A 87 5.46 18.79 -6.43
C GLU A 87 4.22 19.63 -6.73
N LYS A 88 3.07 19.21 -6.23
CA LYS A 88 1.79 19.86 -6.49
C LYS A 88 1.75 21.32 -6.08
N THR A 89 2.31 21.64 -4.91
CA THR A 89 2.22 22.98 -4.31
C THR A 89 3.49 23.82 -4.51
N GLY A 90 4.60 23.21 -4.89
CA GLY A 90 5.92 23.86 -4.91
C GLY A 90 6.44 24.22 -3.50
N ASN A 91 5.78 23.77 -2.43
CA ASN A 91 6.17 24.12 -1.06
C ASN A 91 7.22 23.15 -0.52
N ASN A 92 8.43 23.66 -0.36
CA ASN A 92 9.58 22.88 0.13
C ASN A 92 9.40 22.25 1.51
N LYS A 93 8.42 22.70 2.33
CA LYS A 93 8.16 22.08 3.64
C LYS A 93 7.87 20.58 3.51
N TYR A 94 7.12 20.18 2.49
CA TYR A 94 6.76 18.78 2.26
C TYR A 94 7.95 17.95 1.80
N LEU A 95 8.75 18.44 0.85
CA LEU A 95 9.99 17.77 0.43
C LEU A 95 10.97 17.59 1.61
N HIS A 96 11.11 18.65 2.41
CA HIS A 96 11.95 18.58 3.61
C HIS A 96 11.38 17.57 4.63
N GLY A 97 10.06 17.56 4.81
CA GLY A 97 9.36 16.58 5.65
C GLY A 97 9.61 15.15 5.18
N ALA A 98 9.50 14.87 3.87
CA ALA A 98 9.76 13.57 3.28
C ALA A 98 11.20 13.10 3.51
N LYS A 99 12.19 13.97 3.24
CA LYS A 99 13.60 13.65 3.46
C LYS A 99 13.92 13.35 4.93
N ARG A 100 13.36 14.13 5.85
CA ARG A 100 13.52 13.90 7.29
C ARG A 100 12.86 12.62 7.76
N LEU A 101 11.66 12.29 7.22
CA LEU A 101 10.96 11.05 7.52
C LEU A 101 11.81 9.85 7.08
N MET A 102 12.31 9.86 5.85
CA MET A 102 13.14 8.75 5.35
C MET A 102 14.48 8.64 6.08
N ALA A 103 15.07 9.76 6.54
CA ALA A 103 16.24 9.72 7.41
C ALA A 103 15.91 9.07 8.78
N TRP A 104 14.72 9.33 9.33
CA TRP A 104 14.27 8.64 10.55
C TRP A 104 14.00 7.15 10.32
N MET A 105 13.52 6.76 9.12
CA MET A 105 13.25 5.35 8.78
C MET A 105 14.49 4.46 8.87
N GLU A 106 15.69 5.03 8.84
CA GLU A 106 16.94 4.29 9.11
C GLU A 106 16.98 3.66 10.51
N ASN A 107 16.28 4.24 11.49
CA ASN A 107 16.20 3.67 12.85
C ASN A 107 15.41 2.36 12.90
N VAL A 108 14.57 2.10 11.91
CA VAL A 108 13.75 0.89 11.79
C VAL A 108 14.16 0.01 10.60
N HIS A 109 15.13 0.44 9.80
CA HIS A 109 15.71 -0.32 8.70
C HIS A 109 16.75 -1.31 9.24
N ARG A 110 16.68 -2.56 8.76
CA ARG A 110 17.59 -3.63 9.18
C ARG A 110 18.62 -3.97 8.10
N PRO A 111 19.73 -4.58 8.48
CA PRO A 111 20.75 -5.03 7.52
C PRO A 111 20.25 -6.06 6.50
N ASP A 112 19.17 -6.78 6.80
CA ASP A 112 18.53 -7.72 5.88
C ASP A 112 17.62 -7.05 4.84
N GLY A 113 17.49 -5.72 4.89
CA GLY A 113 16.66 -4.92 3.98
C GLY A 113 15.22 -4.74 4.45
N SER A 114 14.84 -5.29 5.60
CA SER A 114 13.49 -5.11 6.13
C SER A 114 13.34 -3.79 6.89
N TRP A 115 12.10 -3.30 6.97
CA TRP A 115 11.68 -2.28 7.92
C TRP A 115 10.86 -2.92 9.04
N MET A 116 11.12 -2.49 10.26
CA MET A 116 10.37 -2.91 11.43
C MET A 116 9.21 -1.97 11.70
N ASN A 117 8.17 -2.51 12.32
CA ASN A 117 7.03 -1.68 12.75
C ASN A 117 7.35 -0.82 13.98
N ASP A 118 8.28 -1.22 14.82
CA ASP A 118 8.66 -0.50 16.04
C ASP A 118 10.15 -0.31 16.15
N VAL A 119 10.58 0.83 16.72
CA VAL A 119 11.98 1.10 17.09
C VAL A 119 12.46 0.13 18.17
N HIS A 120 11.58 -0.26 19.09
CA HIS A 120 11.85 -1.33 20.05
C HIS A 120 11.60 -2.68 19.38
N VAL A 121 12.54 -3.57 19.55
CA VAL A 121 12.61 -4.88 18.90
C VAL A 121 11.23 -5.56 18.86
N SER A 122 10.51 -5.34 17.79
CA SER A 122 9.40 -6.16 17.37
C SER A 122 9.94 -7.10 16.32
N ASP A 123 9.60 -8.37 16.36
CA ASP A 123 9.96 -9.31 15.30
C ASP A 123 9.14 -9.06 14.02
N TRP A 124 8.21 -8.09 14.07
CA TRP A 124 7.30 -7.81 13.00
C TRP A 124 7.92 -6.89 11.95
N ASN A 125 8.23 -7.46 10.82
CA ASN A 125 8.83 -6.80 9.65
C ASN A 125 7.96 -6.92 8.38
N GLY A 126 6.74 -7.40 8.51
CA GLY A 126 5.77 -7.47 7.40
C GLY A 126 5.43 -6.10 6.80
N THR A 127 5.57 -5.04 7.59
CA THR A 127 5.41 -3.65 7.14
C THR A 127 6.35 -3.27 5.99
N THR A 128 7.41 -4.03 5.75
CA THR A 128 8.37 -3.78 4.66
C THR A 128 7.69 -3.63 3.30
N VAL A 129 6.67 -4.42 3.02
CA VAL A 129 5.96 -4.36 1.73
C VAL A 129 5.28 -3.01 1.52
N PHE A 130 4.63 -2.46 2.55
CA PHE A 130 3.89 -1.19 2.46
C PHE A 130 4.85 0.00 2.34
N ALA A 131 5.88 0.04 3.18
CA ALA A 131 6.93 1.05 3.07
C ALA A 131 7.62 1.02 1.68
N SER A 132 7.80 -0.18 1.11
CA SER A 132 8.36 -0.34 -0.23
C SER A 132 7.45 0.25 -1.31
N ILE A 133 6.14 0.03 -1.23
CA ILE A 133 5.18 0.60 -2.19
C ILE A 133 5.22 2.12 -2.14
N ALA A 134 5.10 2.70 -0.95
CA ALA A 134 5.11 4.15 -0.78
C ALA A 134 6.43 4.78 -1.27
N LEU A 135 7.56 4.15 -0.97
CA LEU A 135 8.86 4.63 -1.41
C LEU A 135 9.06 4.48 -2.92
N TYR A 136 8.59 3.35 -3.50
CA TYR A 136 8.61 3.17 -4.95
C TYR A 136 7.81 4.26 -5.66
N GLU A 137 6.59 4.50 -5.26
CA GLU A 137 5.73 5.51 -5.88
C GLU A 137 6.29 6.92 -5.70
N ALA A 138 6.84 7.24 -4.52
CA ALA A 138 7.53 8.50 -4.29
C ALA A 138 8.71 8.70 -5.24
N LEU A 139 9.52 7.65 -5.48
CA LEU A 139 10.64 7.72 -6.41
C LEU A 139 10.20 7.73 -7.87
N HIS A 140 9.20 6.93 -8.22
CA HIS A 140 8.73 6.79 -9.61
C HIS A 140 8.10 8.08 -10.11
N TYR A 141 7.22 8.68 -9.33
CA TYR A 141 6.47 9.87 -9.74
C TYR A 141 7.18 11.18 -9.40
N HIS A 142 7.87 11.25 -8.27
CA HIS A 142 8.39 12.49 -7.70
C HIS A 142 9.91 12.47 -7.46
N GLY A 143 10.60 11.42 -7.89
CA GLY A 143 12.05 11.27 -7.67
C GLY A 143 12.91 12.37 -8.32
N HIS A 144 12.37 13.08 -9.31
CA HIS A 144 13.04 14.24 -9.93
C HIS A 144 13.21 15.43 -8.97
N LEU A 145 12.45 15.47 -7.87
CA LEU A 145 12.61 16.49 -6.81
C LEU A 145 13.82 16.23 -5.91
N LEU A 146 14.41 15.04 -5.99
CA LEU A 146 15.52 14.62 -5.16
C LEU A 146 16.87 14.86 -5.88
N ASP A 147 17.90 15.17 -5.10
CA ASP A 147 19.27 15.07 -5.57
C ASP A 147 19.65 13.60 -5.86
N ASP A 148 20.66 13.41 -6.72
CA ASP A 148 21.08 12.09 -7.17
C ASP A 148 21.51 11.17 -6.02
N SER A 149 22.18 11.71 -4.99
CA SER A 149 22.61 10.92 -3.84
C SER A 149 21.42 10.36 -3.06
N THR A 150 20.46 11.23 -2.72
CA THR A 150 19.24 10.82 -2.02
C THR A 150 18.42 9.82 -2.83
N ARG A 151 18.24 10.09 -4.12
CA ARG A 151 17.49 9.20 -5.03
C ARG A 151 18.13 7.83 -5.12
N ASN A 152 19.44 7.76 -5.28
CA ASN A 152 20.17 6.49 -5.35
C ASN A 152 20.13 5.72 -4.02
N HIS A 153 20.21 6.42 -2.90
CA HIS A 153 20.11 5.81 -1.58
C HIS A 153 18.72 5.17 -1.37
N TRP A 154 17.64 5.88 -1.66
CA TRP A 154 16.27 5.35 -1.55
C TRP A 154 16.04 4.17 -2.51
N LYS A 155 16.59 4.25 -3.72
CA LYS A 155 16.55 3.14 -4.67
C LYS A 155 17.27 1.90 -4.15
N GLN A 156 18.40 2.08 -3.46
CA GLN A 156 19.14 0.98 -2.84
C GLN A 156 18.34 0.33 -1.70
N GLN A 157 17.64 1.12 -0.89
CA GLN A 157 16.75 0.60 0.15
C GLN A 157 15.62 -0.24 -0.47
N LEU A 158 15.02 0.21 -1.56
CA LEU A 158 14.00 -0.57 -2.28
C LEU A 158 14.56 -1.89 -2.82
N LEU A 159 15.76 -1.89 -3.36
CA LEU A 159 16.41 -3.12 -3.84
C LEU A 159 16.59 -4.13 -2.71
N GLN A 160 17.08 -3.67 -1.55
CA GLN A 160 17.26 -4.50 -0.37
C GLN A 160 15.92 -5.03 0.18
N ALA A 161 14.88 -4.19 0.18
CA ALA A 161 13.54 -4.61 0.58
C ALA A 161 12.95 -5.69 -0.36
N GLY A 162 13.18 -5.57 -1.67
CA GLY A 162 12.79 -6.59 -2.65
C GLY A 162 13.51 -7.91 -2.40
N GLU A 163 14.81 -7.89 -2.13
CA GLU A 163 15.60 -9.07 -1.75
C GLU A 163 15.10 -9.70 -0.45
N PHE A 164 14.78 -8.86 0.55
CA PHE A 164 14.17 -9.34 1.78
C PHE A 164 12.86 -10.06 1.52
N MET A 165 11.95 -9.49 0.73
CA MET A 165 10.64 -10.10 0.42
C MET A 165 10.78 -11.46 -0.26
N ILE A 166 11.70 -11.60 -1.23
CA ILE A 166 11.97 -12.88 -1.90
C ILE A 166 12.52 -13.92 -0.93
N ASN A 167 13.42 -13.51 -0.04
CA ASN A 167 14.08 -14.40 0.91
C ASN A 167 13.17 -14.77 2.11
N ASN A 168 12.03 -14.08 2.26
CA ASN A 168 11.05 -14.31 3.32
C ASN A 168 9.65 -14.65 2.79
N PRO A 169 9.54 -15.73 1.99
CA PRO A 169 8.27 -16.14 1.37
C PRO A 169 7.20 -16.54 2.39
N PHE A 170 7.57 -16.73 3.65
CA PHE A 170 6.63 -16.93 4.76
C PHE A 170 5.64 -15.79 4.91
N ILE A 171 6.10 -14.55 4.68
CA ILE A 171 5.28 -13.36 4.85
C ILE A 171 4.53 -13.03 3.56
N TYR A 172 5.19 -13.20 2.40
CA TYR A 172 4.75 -12.61 1.14
C TYR A 172 4.28 -13.60 0.08
N SER A 173 4.55 -14.90 0.23
CA SER A 173 4.10 -15.92 -0.73
C SER A 173 3.27 -17.00 -0.06
N ARG A 174 2.17 -17.41 -0.68
CA ARG A 174 1.26 -18.44 -0.15
C ARG A 174 1.53 -19.83 -0.74
N LYS A 175 2.44 -19.96 -1.68
CA LYS A 175 2.73 -21.21 -2.40
C LYS A 175 3.38 -22.32 -1.57
N ARG A 176 3.86 -22.04 -0.35
CA ARG A 176 4.64 -23.01 0.41
C ARG A 176 3.79 -23.74 1.45
N GLU A 177 3.87 -25.07 1.44
CA GLU A 177 3.30 -25.93 2.47
C GLU A 177 3.69 -25.45 3.88
N GLY A 178 2.70 -25.32 4.77
CA GLY A 178 2.89 -24.84 6.15
C GLY A 178 2.56 -23.37 6.42
N MET A 179 2.30 -22.57 5.40
CA MET A 179 1.96 -21.13 5.55
C MET A 179 0.49 -20.88 5.86
N ARG A 180 -0.07 -21.62 6.78
CA ARG A 180 -1.51 -21.59 7.05
C ARG A 180 -2.04 -20.34 7.74
N ASN A 181 -1.19 -19.40 8.12
CA ASN A 181 -1.56 -18.28 8.99
C ASN A 181 -1.20 -16.89 8.46
N MET A 182 -0.80 -16.76 7.19
CA MET A 182 -0.51 -15.44 6.63
C MET A 182 -1.75 -14.83 5.99
N ASN A 183 -1.95 -13.54 6.24
CA ASN A 183 -3.05 -12.80 5.66
C ASN A 183 -2.81 -12.50 4.19
N ILE A 184 -3.87 -12.50 3.39
CA ILE A 184 -3.79 -12.29 1.93
C ILE A 184 -3.26 -10.90 1.56
N ASN A 185 -3.47 -9.88 2.41
CA ASN A 185 -3.04 -8.52 2.16
C ASN A 185 -1.53 -8.41 1.92
N TYR A 186 -0.71 -9.20 2.61
CA TYR A 186 0.75 -9.20 2.39
C TYR A 186 1.13 -9.73 1.01
N SER A 187 0.54 -10.85 0.61
CA SER A 187 0.81 -11.44 -0.71
C SER A 187 0.27 -10.54 -1.84
N ALA A 188 -0.93 -9.99 -1.66
CA ALA A 188 -1.53 -9.06 -2.60
C ALA A 188 -0.67 -7.80 -2.78
N SER A 189 -0.18 -7.22 -1.68
CA SER A 189 0.71 -6.06 -1.74
C SER A 189 2.08 -6.40 -2.32
N ALA A 190 2.61 -7.61 -2.04
CA ALA A 190 3.89 -8.05 -2.56
C ALA A 190 3.90 -8.23 -4.08
N THR A 191 2.77 -8.55 -4.71
CA THR A 191 2.69 -8.61 -6.18
C THR A 191 3.05 -7.26 -6.80
N TYR A 192 2.47 -6.19 -6.27
CA TYR A 192 2.75 -4.84 -6.75
C TYR A 192 4.16 -4.39 -6.38
N ALA A 193 4.55 -4.51 -5.11
CA ALA A 193 5.85 -4.07 -4.63
C ALA A 193 7.01 -4.72 -5.41
N LEU A 194 7.00 -6.05 -5.53
CA LEU A 194 8.07 -6.79 -6.24
C LEU A 194 8.09 -6.48 -7.72
N TYR A 195 6.93 -6.40 -8.38
CA TYR A 195 6.89 -6.09 -9.81
C TYR A 195 7.42 -4.67 -10.07
N ALA A 196 6.97 -3.70 -9.30
CA ALA A 196 7.34 -2.30 -9.40
C ALA A 196 8.83 -2.06 -9.12
N ILE A 197 9.36 -2.66 -8.04
CA ILE A 197 10.81 -2.61 -7.74
C ILE A 197 11.59 -3.33 -8.84
N GLY A 198 11.08 -4.44 -9.37
CA GLY A 198 11.68 -5.17 -10.47
C GLY A 198 11.83 -4.33 -11.74
N GLU A 199 10.84 -3.50 -12.06
CA GLU A 199 10.92 -2.53 -13.16
C GLU A 199 11.95 -1.42 -12.85
N LEU A 200 11.84 -0.78 -11.70
CA LEU A 200 12.69 0.34 -11.32
C LEU A 200 14.18 -0.04 -11.20
N CYS A 201 14.45 -1.24 -10.70
CA CYS A 201 15.80 -1.73 -10.40
C CYS A 201 16.35 -2.71 -11.46
N ASN A 202 15.59 -2.97 -12.53
CA ASN A 202 15.93 -3.95 -13.57
C ASN A 202 16.23 -5.36 -13.01
N ARG A 203 15.30 -5.88 -12.18
CA ARG A 203 15.35 -7.18 -11.50
C ARG A 203 14.25 -8.09 -12.04
N PRO A 204 14.52 -8.86 -13.11
CA PRO A 204 13.54 -9.78 -13.70
C PRO A 204 13.10 -10.91 -12.77
N ASP A 205 13.95 -11.29 -11.83
CA ASP A 205 13.62 -12.27 -10.79
C ASP A 205 12.53 -11.77 -9.85
N PHE A 206 12.52 -10.48 -9.47
CA PHE A 206 11.45 -9.87 -8.67
C PHE A 206 10.12 -9.87 -9.42
N LYS A 207 10.16 -9.54 -10.70
CA LYS A 207 8.96 -9.58 -11.56
C LYS A 207 8.40 -10.99 -11.69
N LYS A 208 9.27 -11.97 -11.84
CA LYS A 208 8.88 -13.38 -11.92
C LYS A 208 8.21 -13.84 -10.63
N GLU A 209 8.79 -13.52 -9.46
CA GLU A 209 8.18 -13.86 -8.17
C GLU A 209 6.80 -13.20 -8.01
N ALA A 210 6.68 -11.91 -8.37
CA ALA A 210 5.39 -11.21 -8.35
C ALA A 210 4.33 -11.91 -9.21
N GLN A 211 4.69 -12.33 -10.43
CA GLN A 211 3.79 -13.07 -11.33
C GLN A 211 3.36 -14.42 -10.73
N GLU A 212 4.28 -15.09 -10.06
CA GLU A 212 3.99 -16.36 -9.39
C GLU A 212 3.04 -16.18 -8.20
N ILE A 213 3.25 -15.14 -7.38
CA ILE A 213 2.35 -14.81 -6.28
C ILE A 213 0.97 -14.43 -6.82
N ALA A 214 0.90 -13.60 -7.87
CA ALA A 214 -0.35 -13.21 -8.51
C ALA A 214 -1.15 -14.40 -9.04
N ALA A 215 -0.48 -15.38 -9.65
CA ALA A 215 -1.12 -16.60 -10.12
C ALA A 215 -1.76 -17.41 -8.97
N ASP A 216 -1.11 -17.45 -7.82
CA ASP A 216 -1.64 -18.12 -6.63
C ASP A 216 -2.84 -17.37 -6.03
N ILE A 217 -2.75 -16.04 -5.93
CA ILE A 217 -3.80 -15.19 -5.35
C ILE A 217 -5.13 -15.30 -6.10
N LYS A 218 -5.14 -15.54 -7.40
CA LYS A 218 -6.37 -15.72 -8.19
C LYS A 218 -7.28 -16.82 -7.62
N SER A 219 -6.73 -17.80 -6.93
CA SER A 219 -7.49 -18.86 -6.26
C SER A 219 -8.20 -18.41 -4.99
N TYR A 220 -7.90 -17.20 -4.49
CA TYR A 220 -8.51 -16.63 -3.29
C TYR A 220 -9.72 -15.72 -3.56
N PHE A 221 -10.24 -15.73 -4.76
CA PHE A 221 -11.52 -15.10 -5.08
C PHE A 221 -12.64 -16.16 -5.06
N THR A 222 -13.77 -15.81 -4.43
CA THR A 222 -14.94 -16.72 -4.48
C THR A 222 -15.44 -16.85 -5.91
N LYS A 223 -16.04 -18.00 -6.21
CA LYS A 223 -16.32 -18.39 -7.60
C LYS A 223 -17.37 -17.51 -8.30
N ASN A 224 -18.39 -17.07 -7.58
CA ASN A 224 -19.51 -16.35 -8.18
C ASN A 224 -19.43 -14.85 -7.93
N GLU A 225 -19.12 -14.45 -6.71
CA GLU A 225 -19.11 -13.07 -6.25
C GLU A 225 -17.72 -12.42 -6.38
N CYS A 226 -16.72 -13.20 -6.75
CA CYS A 226 -15.33 -12.78 -6.80
C CYS A 226 -14.86 -12.11 -5.49
N PHE A 227 -15.44 -12.49 -4.35
CA PHE A 227 -15.08 -11.89 -3.08
C PHE A 227 -13.70 -12.37 -2.64
N LEU A 228 -12.76 -11.45 -2.42
CA LEU A 228 -11.42 -11.81 -1.97
C LEU A 228 -11.47 -12.31 -0.53
N TYR A 229 -10.89 -13.49 -0.26
CA TYR A 229 -10.79 -14.07 1.08
C TYR A 229 -9.34 -14.42 1.45
N GLY A 230 -9.15 -14.85 2.69
CA GLY A 230 -7.83 -15.23 3.20
C GLY A 230 -7.26 -14.22 4.19
N GLU A 231 -8.12 -13.34 4.74
CA GLU A 231 -7.73 -12.38 5.77
C GLU A 231 -8.18 -12.84 7.15
N GLY A 232 -7.24 -13.09 8.05
CA GLY A 232 -7.52 -13.50 9.43
C GLY A 232 -7.11 -14.94 9.77
N PRO A 233 -7.46 -15.43 10.96
CA PRO A 233 -7.11 -16.77 11.39
C PRO A 233 -7.80 -17.84 10.54
N ASN A 234 -7.14 -18.99 10.41
CA ASN A 234 -7.67 -20.14 9.64
C ASN A 234 -8.00 -19.84 8.17
N ILE A 235 -7.17 -19.06 7.55
CA ILE A 235 -7.33 -18.46 6.21
C ILE A 235 -7.65 -19.47 5.08
N ASN A 236 -7.35 -20.74 5.24
CA ASN A 236 -7.55 -21.78 4.23
C ASN A 236 -8.75 -22.69 4.54
N SER A 237 -9.55 -22.37 5.55
CA SER A 237 -10.69 -23.21 5.94
C SER A 237 -11.98 -22.39 6.01
N ALA A 238 -13.02 -22.92 5.38
CA ALA A 238 -14.36 -22.37 5.57
C ALA A 238 -14.88 -22.68 6.97
N THR A 239 -15.73 -21.79 7.48
CA THR A 239 -16.52 -22.05 8.68
C THR A 239 -17.52 -23.18 8.43
N ARG A 240 -18.19 -23.64 9.50
CA ARG A 240 -19.28 -24.62 9.39
C ARG A 240 -20.37 -24.22 8.39
N ASN A 241 -20.58 -22.93 8.20
CA ASN A 241 -21.57 -22.39 7.27
C ASN A 241 -21.00 -22.10 5.87
N GLY A 242 -19.78 -22.54 5.58
CA GLY A 242 -19.16 -22.35 4.28
C GLY A 242 -18.51 -20.98 4.05
N CYS A 243 -18.46 -20.11 5.06
CA CYS A 243 -17.85 -18.78 4.93
C CYS A 243 -16.33 -18.85 5.10
N PHE A 244 -15.62 -18.24 4.18
CA PHE A 244 -14.17 -18.04 4.28
C PHE A 244 -13.84 -16.78 5.08
N PRO A 245 -12.66 -16.74 5.73
CA PRO A 245 -12.22 -15.52 6.43
C PRO A 245 -11.98 -14.41 5.44
N THR A 246 -12.63 -13.29 5.65
CA THR A 246 -12.51 -12.09 4.83
C THR A 246 -12.45 -10.86 5.73
N ASP A 247 -11.95 -9.74 5.19
CA ASP A 247 -11.99 -8.46 5.87
C ASP A 247 -12.16 -7.34 4.84
N LEU A 248 -13.28 -6.64 4.91
CA LEU A 248 -13.63 -5.61 3.94
C LEU A 248 -12.60 -4.50 3.88
N LEU A 249 -12.17 -4.03 5.05
CA LEU A 249 -11.28 -2.89 5.13
C LEU A 249 -9.91 -3.21 4.54
N TYR A 250 -9.31 -4.34 4.92
CA TYR A 250 -8.03 -4.76 4.34
C TYR A 250 -8.11 -5.03 2.84
N ASN A 251 -9.24 -5.57 2.37
CA ASN A 251 -9.43 -5.78 0.96
C ASN A 251 -9.46 -4.46 0.18
N VAL A 252 -10.20 -3.47 0.68
CA VAL A 252 -10.41 -2.19 0.00
C VAL A 252 -9.19 -1.26 0.15
N GLU A 253 -8.56 -1.26 1.32
CA GLU A 253 -7.43 -0.38 1.63
C GLU A 253 -6.11 -0.88 1.02
N GLU A 254 -5.83 -2.19 1.12
CA GLU A 254 -4.51 -2.74 0.81
C GLU A 254 -4.54 -3.72 -0.37
N SER A 255 -5.42 -4.74 -0.32
CA SER A 255 -5.29 -5.89 -1.22
C SER A 255 -5.74 -5.60 -2.64
N LEU A 256 -6.97 -5.13 -2.84
CA LEU A 256 -7.53 -4.89 -4.17
C LEU A 256 -6.84 -3.75 -4.91
N PRO A 257 -6.50 -2.60 -4.29
CA PRO A 257 -5.73 -1.56 -4.95
C PRO A 257 -4.37 -2.05 -5.45
N ASN A 258 -3.60 -2.72 -4.60
CA ASN A 258 -2.28 -3.20 -4.98
C ASN A 258 -2.33 -4.24 -6.11
N MET A 259 -3.31 -5.13 -6.08
CA MET A 259 -3.52 -6.07 -7.19
C MET A 259 -3.95 -5.37 -8.48
N ALA A 260 -4.77 -4.31 -8.40
CA ALA A 260 -5.14 -3.51 -9.57
C ALA A 260 -3.91 -2.84 -10.21
N TYR A 261 -3.03 -2.24 -9.41
CA TYR A 261 -1.77 -1.65 -9.89
C TYR A 261 -0.86 -2.69 -10.54
N TYR A 262 -0.65 -3.82 -9.86
CA TYR A 262 0.12 -4.90 -10.43
C TYR A 262 -0.47 -5.37 -11.77
N ALA A 263 -1.78 -5.66 -11.80
CA ALA A 263 -2.45 -6.19 -12.99
C ALA A 263 -2.36 -5.22 -14.17
N ALA A 264 -2.47 -3.92 -13.92
CA ALA A 264 -2.29 -2.89 -14.94
C ALA A 264 -0.85 -2.86 -15.47
N MET A 265 0.16 -2.88 -14.59
CA MET A 265 1.58 -2.86 -14.96
C MET A 265 2.02 -4.13 -15.70
N ALA A 266 1.56 -5.29 -15.23
CA ALA A 266 1.90 -6.60 -15.80
C ALA A 266 1.02 -7.01 -17.01
N ASN A 267 0.00 -6.21 -17.35
CA ASN A 267 -1.03 -6.53 -18.33
C ASN A 267 -1.76 -7.86 -18.02
N ASP A 268 -2.00 -8.13 -16.74
CA ASP A 268 -2.75 -9.30 -16.27
C ASP A 268 -4.26 -9.01 -16.27
N LYS A 269 -4.88 -9.16 -17.43
CA LYS A 269 -6.31 -8.85 -17.66
C LYS A 269 -7.23 -9.74 -16.82
N GLU A 270 -6.85 -10.97 -16.55
CA GLU A 270 -7.64 -11.90 -15.74
C GLU A 270 -7.72 -11.40 -14.30
N LEU A 271 -6.56 -11.07 -13.68
CA LEU A 271 -6.55 -10.53 -12.32
C LEU A 271 -7.28 -9.19 -12.25
N LEU A 272 -7.12 -8.32 -13.25
CA LEU A 272 -7.83 -7.04 -13.29
C LEU A 272 -9.35 -7.24 -13.30
N SER A 273 -9.86 -8.21 -14.07
CA SER A 273 -11.29 -8.54 -14.10
C SER A 273 -11.78 -9.11 -12.76
N LEU A 274 -10.96 -9.93 -12.08
CA LEU A 274 -11.28 -10.43 -10.75
C LEU A 274 -11.33 -9.30 -9.70
N VAL A 275 -10.39 -8.37 -9.76
CA VAL A 275 -10.37 -7.20 -8.87
C VAL A 275 -11.59 -6.32 -9.10
N GLU A 276 -11.95 -6.04 -10.37
CA GLU A 276 -13.14 -5.24 -10.71
C GLU A 276 -14.42 -5.93 -10.22
N CYS A 277 -14.58 -7.23 -10.45
CA CYS A 277 -15.70 -8.01 -9.96
C CYS A 277 -15.76 -7.96 -8.41
N SER A 278 -14.63 -8.15 -7.74
CA SER A 278 -14.55 -8.11 -6.29
C SER A 278 -14.91 -6.73 -5.72
N MET A 279 -14.43 -5.65 -6.34
CA MET A 279 -14.81 -4.29 -5.93
C MET A 279 -16.30 -4.04 -6.05
N ASN A 280 -16.93 -4.48 -7.14
CA ASN A 280 -18.38 -4.35 -7.30
C ASN A 280 -19.13 -5.07 -6.18
N THR A 281 -18.67 -6.25 -5.77
CA THR A 281 -19.24 -6.98 -4.63
C THR A 281 -19.01 -6.24 -3.31
N HIS A 282 -17.82 -5.67 -3.10
CA HIS A 282 -17.54 -4.89 -1.88
C HIS A 282 -18.44 -3.65 -1.77
N LEU A 283 -18.83 -3.02 -2.89
CA LEU A 283 -19.72 -1.86 -2.87
C LEU A 283 -21.12 -2.16 -2.27
N GLU A 284 -21.54 -3.43 -2.23
CA GLU A 284 -22.79 -3.81 -1.57
C GLU A 284 -22.75 -3.63 -0.04
N PHE A 285 -21.55 -3.51 0.54
CA PHE A 285 -21.33 -3.27 1.97
C PHE A 285 -21.09 -1.79 2.30
N MET A 286 -21.26 -0.91 1.33
CA MET A 286 -21.14 0.54 1.58
C MET A 286 -22.40 1.06 2.24
N LEU A 287 -22.25 1.78 3.33
CA LEU A 287 -23.33 2.44 4.05
C LEU A 287 -23.87 3.65 3.27
N PRO A 288 -25.10 4.11 3.57
CA PRO A 288 -25.72 5.23 2.83
C PRO A 288 -24.92 6.54 2.87
N ASP A 289 -24.12 6.75 3.90
CA ASP A 289 -23.24 7.92 4.05
C ASP A 289 -21.90 7.79 3.31
N GLY A 290 -21.66 6.64 2.67
CA GLY A 290 -20.43 6.34 1.93
C GLY A 290 -19.35 5.67 2.75
N ALA A 291 -19.56 5.45 4.05
CA ALA A 291 -18.65 4.68 4.87
C ALA A 291 -18.74 3.18 4.56
N TRP A 292 -17.73 2.41 4.95
CA TRP A 292 -17.77 0.96 4.89
C TRP A 292 -18.38 0.38 6.17
N ASP A 293 -19.12 -0.72 6.04
CA ASP A 293 -19.60 -1.47 7.20
C ASP A 293 -18.45 -2.23 7.87
N ASN A 294 -17.79 -1.59 8.82
CA ASN A 294 -16.66 -2.14 9.56
C ASN A 294 -17.03 -3.30 10.49
N SER A 295 -18.31 -3.63 10.64
CA SER A 295 -18.73 -4.81 11.38
C SER A 295 -18.46 -6.11 10.62
N TRP A 296 -18.25 -6.03 9.30
CA TRP A 296 -17.92 -7.16 8.44
C TRP A 296 -16.43 -7.45 8.42
N GLY A 297 -16.10 -8.69 8.71
CA GLY A 297 -14.75 -9.19 8.57
C GLY A 297 -14.22 -9.92 9.80
N THR A 298 -13.21 -10.72 9.57
CA THR A 298 -12.55 -11.54 10.61
C THR A 298 -11.66 -10.75 11.54
N ARG A 299 -11.38 -9.50 11.19
CA ARG A 299 -10.52 -8.59 11.95
C ARG A 299 -11.25 -7.34 12.46
N ASN A 300 -12.57 -7.34 12.45
CA ASN A 300 -13.42 -6.21 12.85
C ASN A 300 -13.08 -5.63 14.23
N PHE A 301 -12.57 -6.45 15.16
CA PHE A 301 -12.13 -5.99 16.47
C PHE A 301 -11.00 -4.96 16.43
N LYS A 302 -10.25 -4.89 15.34
CA LYS A 302 -9.18 -3.89 15.16
C LYS A 302 -9.71 -2.56 14.65
N TRP A 303 -10.87 -2.56 13.99
CA TRP A 303 -11.35 -1.44 13.21
C TRP A 303 -12.65 -0.81 13.74
N THR A 304 -13.11 -1.23 14.91
CA THR A 304 -14.30 -0.67 15.54
C THR A 304 -14.21 0.81 15.91
N TYR A 305 -13.07 1.43 15.71
CA TYR A 305 -12.81 2.84 16.06
C TYR A 305 -12.45 3.73 14.87
N TRP A 306 -12.56 3.24 13.67
CA TRP A 306 -12.24 3.98 12.45
C TRP A 306 -13.49 4.43 11.73
#